data_1e26114fa9734dceb660d667ec4fd53f
#
_entry.id   1e26114fa9734dceb660d667ec4fd53f
#
_cell.length_a   1.000
_cell.length_b   1.000
_cell.length_c   1.000
_cell.angle_alpha   90.00
_cell.angle_beta   90.00
_cell.angle_gamma   90.00
#
_symmetry.space_group_name_H-M   'P 1'
#
loop_
_entity.id
_entity.type
_entity.pdbx_description
1 polymer ?
#
loop_
_entity_poly.entity_id
_entity_poly.type
_entity_poly.pdbx_seq_one_letter_code
_entity_poly.pdbx_strand_id
1 'polypeptide(L)'
;MPATAASTGGNLRINPERLWSSLEDMAKIGPGLAGGNNRQTLTDADGAGRHLFASWCKAAGMTLGVDTMGNMFATRPGEDAAALPVYMGSHLDTQPTGGRYDGVLGVLGALEVVRTLNDMGVKTRHPIVVTNWTNEEGARFAPAMLASGVFAGIHTEEYAKSRKDLDGKVFGEELARIGWVGDEKVGARKMHAMLELHIEQGPILEASGASIGVVTHGQGLWWLEITLTGKDAHTGSTPMNMRVNAGLGMARITERVHQIAMSHQPNAVGAVGQV
;
A
#
# COMPACT_ATOMS: atom_id res chain seq x y z
N MET A 1 -8.91 -23.50 -43.10
CA MET A 1 -9.05 -22.04 -43.17
C MET A 1 -8.32 -21.50 -41.96
N PRO A 2 -7.32 -20.61 -42.10
CA PRO A 2 -6.67 -20.02 -40.91
C PRO A 2 -7.66 -19.12 -40.21
N ALA A 3 -7.79 -19.34 -38.88
CA ALA A 3 -8.58 -18.49 -38.02
C ALA A 3 -8.01 -17.05 -38.09
N THR A 4 -8.82 -16.13 -38.55
CA THR A 4 -8.50 -14.70 -38.48
C THR A 4 -8.28 -14.30 -37.02
N ALA A 5 -7.05 -13.92 -36.70
CA ALA A 5 -6.76 -13.28 -35.43
C ALA A 5 -7.67 -12.05 -35.28
N ALA A 6 -8.51 -12.08 -34.25
CA ALA A 6 -9.34 -10.92 -33.93
C ALA A 6 -8.40 -9.72 -33.71
N SER A 7 -8.62 -8.65 -34.47
CA SER A 7 -7.87 -7.41 -34.34
C SER A 7 -8.08 -6.84 -32.93
N THR A 8 -7.07 -6.91 -32.08
CA THR A 8 -7.08 -6.40 -30.71
C THR A 8 -6.86 -4.89 -30.63
N GLY A 9 -7.13 -4.15 -31.70
CA GLY A 9 -6.90 -2.71 -31.81
C GLY A 9 -8.03 -1.79 -31.35
N GLY A 10 -9.03 -2.29 -30.61
CA GLY A 10 -10.07 -1.45 -30.02
C GLY A 10 -9.58 -0.76 -28.76
N ASN A 11 -9.95 0.51 -28.59
CA ASN A 11 -9.69 1.26 -27.36
C ASN A 11 -10.54 0.66 -26.22
N LEU A 12 -9.97 -0.28 -25.48
CA LEU A 12 -10.66 -0.96 -24.37
C LEU A 12 -11.07 0.07 -23.31
N ARG A 13 -12.27 -0.07 -22.78
CA ARG A 13 -12.80 0.78 -21.70
C ARG A 13 -13.24 -0.10 -20.55
N ILE A 14 -12.85 0.27 -19.33
CA ILE A 14 -13.33 -0.37 -18.11
C ILE A 14 -14.81 -0.06 -17.88
N ASN A 15 -15.45 -0.82 -16.98
CA ASN A 15 -16.75 -0.45 -16.43
C ASN A 15 -16.53 0.44 -15.18
N PRO A 16 -16.70 1.77 -15.30
CA PRO A 16 -16.40 2.70 -14.22
C PRO A 16 -17.35 2.53 -13.03
N GLU A 17 -18.62 2.17 -13.27
CA GLU A 17 -19.61 1.97 -12.22
C GLU A 17 -19.27 0.73 -11.38
N ARG A 18 -18.80 -0.35 -12.02
CA ARG A 18 -18.36 -1.57 -11.32
C ARG A 18 -17.11 -1.31 -10.48
N LEU A 19 -16.14 -0.57 -11.00
CA LEU A 19 -14.97 -0.17 -10.23
C LEU A 19 -15.38 0.67 -9.03
N TRP A 20 -16.21 1.69 -9.25
CA TRP A 20 -16.67 2.58 -8.19
C TRP A 20 -17.43 1.83 -7.09
N SER A 21 -18.38 0.97 -7.47
CA SER A 21 -19.10 0.11 -6.51
C SER A 21 -18.16 -0.79 -5.71
N SER A 22 -17.12 -1.35 -6.36
CA SER A 22 -16.13 -2.17 -5.66
C SER A 22 -15.31 -1.35 -4.63
N LEU A 23 -14.96 -0.09 -4.96
CA LEU A 23 -14.29 0.83 -4.03
C LEU A 23 -15.19 1.18 -2.84
N GLU A 24 -16.47 1.47 -3.08
CA GLU A 24 -17.45 1.76 -2.02
C GLU A 24 -17.69 0.55 -1.11
N ASP A 25 -17.78 -0.66 -1.67
CA ASP A 25 -17.97 -1.88 -0.87
C ASP A 25 -16.74 -2.18 -0.01
N MET A 26 -15.53 -2.02 -0.55
CA MET A 26 -14.30 -2.16 0.23
C MET A 26 -14.21 -1.10 1.35
N ALA A 27 -14.68 0.12 1.10
CA ALA A 27 -14.67 1.20 2.09
C ALA A 27 -15.61 0.95 3.28
N LYS A 28 -16.60 0.06 3.17
CA LYS A 28 -17.47 -0.36 4.28
C LYS A 28 -16.75 -1.25 5.30
N ILE A 29 -15.61 -1.81 4.93
CA ILE A 29 -14.80 -2.68 5.80
C ILE A 29 -13.74 -1.84 6.49
N GLY A 30 -13.78 -1.79 7.83
CA GLY A 30 -12.91 -0.95 8.64
C GLY A 30 -13.18 0.54 8.43
N PRO A 31 -14.43 1.01 8.70
CA PRO A 31 -14.74 2.43 8.60
C PRO A 31 -13.89 3.23 9.59
N GLY A 32 -13.37 4.35 9.16
CA GLY A 32 -12.55 5.27 9.94
C GLY A 32 -13.28 6.58 10.26
N LEU A 33 -12.52 7.51 10.83
CA LEU A 33 -13.03 8.85 11.15
C LEU A 33 -13.28 9.67 9.87
N ALA A 34 -14.20 10.63 9.95
CA ALA A 34 -14.50 11.58 8.88
C ALA A 34 -14.78 10.93 7.50
N GLY A 35 -15.27 9.71 7.49
CA GLY A 35 -15.57 8.99 6.26
C GLY A 35 -14.37 8.30 5.60
N GLY A 36 -13.22 8.27 6.25
CA GLY A 36 -12.05 7.50 5.83
C GLY A 36 -12.13 6.01 6.19
N ASN A 37 -11.00 5.31 6.14
CA ASN A 37 -10.86 3.93 6.54
C ASN A 37 -9.81 3.76 7.65
N ASN A 38 -10.03 2.73 8.48
CA ASN A 38 -9.08 2.20 9.46
C ASN A 38 -9.02 0.67 9.29
N ARG A 39 -8.43 0.24 8.21
CA ARG A 39 -8.18 -1.18 7.88
C ARG A 39 -6.68 -1.45 7.96
N GLN A 40 -6.12 -1.24 9.15
CA GLN A 40 -4.70 -1.48 9.37
C GLN A 40 -4.36 -2.95 9.13
N THR A 41 -3.16 -3.17 8.62
CA THR A 41 -2.67 -4.50 8.26
C THR A 41 -2.84 -5.51 9.39
N LEU A 42 -3.23 -6.74 9.04
CA LEU A 42 -3.40 -7.89 9.95
C LEU A 42 -4.41 -7.68 11.08
N THR A 43 -5.30 -6.68 10.96
CA THR A 43 -6.50 -6.58 11.80
C THR A 43 -7.62 -7.46 11.25
N ASP A 44 -8.68 -7.66 12.03
CA ASP A 44 -9.88 -8.38 11.55
C ASP A 44 -10.52 -7.67 10.34
N ALA A 45 -10.44 -6.34 10.30
CA ALA A 45 -10.89 -5.56 9.14
C ALA A 45 -10.03 -5.86 7.90
N ASP A 46 -8.70 -5.94 8.02
CA ASP A 46 -7.83 -6.36 6.90
C ASP A 46 -8.16 -7.80 6.47
N GLY A 47 -8.34 -8.72 7.42
CA GLY A 47 -8.79 -10.08 7.12
C GLY A 47 -10.08 -10.12 6.32
N ALA A 48 -11.08 -9.33 6.71
CA ALA A 48 -12.36 -9.21 6.00
C ALA A 48 -12.19 -8.61 4.60
N GLY A 49 -11.37 -7.58 4.45
CA GLY A 49 -11.04 -6.97 3.15
C GLY A 49 -10.36 -7.96 2.19
N ARG A 50 -9.42 -8.76 2.70
CA ARG A 50 -8.75 -9.83 1.95
C ARG A 50 -9.74 -10.90 1.48
N HIS A 51 -10.67 -11.32 2.34
CA HIS A 51 -11.72 -12.28 1.96
C HIS A 51 -12.63 -11.72 0.88
N LEU A 52 -13.04 -10.46 0.96
CA LEU A 52 -13.86 -9.81 -0.06
C LEU A 52 -13.11 -9.76 -1.40
N PHE A 53 -11.87 -9.30 -1.40
CA PHE A 53 -11.02 -9.27 -2.60
C PHE A 53 -10.85 -10.67 -3.20
N ALA A 54 -10.54 -11.69 -2.38
CA ALA A 54 -10.40 -13.07 -2.82
C ALA A 54 -11.69 -13.60 -3.48
N SER A 55 -12.86 -13.25 -2.93
CA SER A 55 -14.15 -13.63 -3.50
C SER A 55 -14.38 -13.01 -4.88
N TRP A 56 -14.02 -11.75 -5.06
CA TRP A 56 -14.11 -11.06 -6.35
C TRP A 56 -13.14 -11.61 -7.40
N CYS A 57 -11.92 -11.95 -6.99
CA CYS A 57 -10.95 -12.60 -7.87
C CYS A 57 -11.46 -13.97 -8.33
N LYS A 58 -12.01 -14.78 -7.43
CA LYS A 58 -12.61 -16.06 -7.75
C LYS A 58 -13.79 -15.89 -8.71
N ALA A 59 -14.67 -14.94 -8.48
CA ALA A 59 -15.80 -14.63 -9.37
C ALA A 59 -15.34 -14.17 -10.77
N ALA A 60 -14.16 -13.55 -10.88
CA ALA A 60 -13.52 -13.17 -12.14
C ALA A 60 -12.75 -14.34 -12.81
N GLY A 61 -12.85 -15.57 -12.28
CA GLY A 61 -12.19 -16.76 -12.84
C GLY A 61 -10.68 -16.84 -12.60
N MET A 62 -10.18 -16.13 -11.59
CA MET A 62 -8.76 -16.12 -11.23
C MET A 62 -8.45 -17.17 -10.17
N THR A 63 -7.23 -17.69 -10.18
CA THR A 63 -6.68 -18.52 -9.10
C THR A 63 -5.90 -17.66 -8.14
N LEU A 64 -6.11 -17.89 -6.83
CA LEU A 64 -5.43 -17.14 -5.78
C LEU A 64 -4.27 -17.96 -5.20
N GLY A 65 -3.07 -17.37 -5.20
CA GLY A 65 -1.93 -17.81 -4.41
C GLY A 65 -1.64 -16.81 -3.30
N VAL A 66 -1.06 -17.28 -2.22
CA VAL A 66 -0.64 -16.45 -1.08
C VAL A 66 0.74 -16.91 -0.63
N ASP A 67 1.65 -15.99 -0.40
CA ASP A 67 2.98 -16.33 0.09
C ASP A 67 3.06 -16.34 1.62
N THR A 68 4.21 -16.75 2.14
CA THR A 68 4.47 -16.86 3.60
C THR A 68 4.45 -15.52 4.34
N MET A 69 4.42 -14.40 3.61
CA MET A 69 4.26 -13.04 4.14
C MET A 69 2.83 -12.50 4.00
N GLY A 70 1.91 -13.33 3.45
CA GLY A 70 0.52 -12.95 3.25
C GLY A 70 0.28 -12.08 2.02
N ASN A 71 1.27 -11.88 1.15
CA ASN A 71 1.02 -11.22 -0.14
C ASN A 71 0.08 -12.07 -0.97
N MET A 72 -0.92 -11.45 -1.58
CA MET A 72 -1.94 -12.14 -2.37
C MET A 72 -1.67 -11.95 -3.86
N PHE A 73 -1.81 -13.03 -4.63
CA PHE A 73 -1.54 -13.07 -6.06
C PHE A 73 -2.70 -13.75 -6.78
N ALA A 74 -3.64 -12.98 -7.30
CA ALA A 74 -4.73 -13.51 -8.10
C ALA A 74 -4.30 -13.58 -9.56
N THR A 75 -4.27 -14.79 -10.13
CA THR A 75 -3.72 -15.06 -11.47
C THR A 75 -4.83 -15.34 -12.46
N ARG A 76 -4.88 -14.57 -13.54
CA ARG A 76 -5.61 -14.87 -14.77
C ARG A 76 -4.65 -15.54 -15.77
N PRO A 77 -4.95 -16.72 -16.31
CA PRO A 77 -4.05 -17.38 -17.25
C PRO A 77 -3.88 -16.58 -18.55
N GLY A 78 -2.70 -16.66 -19.12
CA GLY A 78 -2.39 -16.23 -20.48
C GLY A 78 -2.47 -17.39 -21.48
N GLU A 79 -2.31 -17.08 -22.77
CA GLU A 79 -2.23 -18.11 -23.84
C GLU A 79 -0.87 -18.83 -23.82
N ASP A 80 0.19 -18.16 -23.37
CA ASP A 80 1.54 -18.71 -23.24
C ASP A 80 1.85 -18.95 -21.76
N ALA A 81 1.69 -20.19 -21.31
CA ALA A 81 1.94 -20.58 -19.91
C ALA A 81 3.42 -20.45 -19.50
N ALA A 82 4.36 -20.37 -20.47
CA ALA A 82 5.77 -20.16 -20.21
C ALA A 82 6.17 -18.69 -20.10
N ALA A 83 5.29 -17.78 -20.54
CA ALA A 83 5.54 -16.34 -20.44
C ALA A 83 5.49 -15.88 -18.99
N LEU A 84 6.45 -15.04 -18.58
CA LEU A 84 6.44 -14.42 -17.26
C LEU A 84 5.20 -13.52 -17.12
N PRO A 85 4.49 -13.54 -15.98
CA PRO A 85 3.28 -12.78 -15.81
C PRO A 85 3.53 -11.26 -15.71
N VAL A 86 2.55 -10.49 -16.16
CA VAL A 86 2.46 -9.05 -15.90
C VAL A 86 1.66 -8.86 -14.61
N TYR A 87 2.25 -8.16 -13.66
CA TYR A 87 1.64 -7.83 -12.38
C TYR A 87 0.99 -6.46 -12.43
N MET A 88 -0.15 -6.35 -11.78
CA MET A 88 -0.84 -5.10 -11.50
C MET A 88 -1.38 -5.14 -10.08
N GLY A 89 -1.36 -4.03 -9.37
CA GLY A 89 -1.92 -3.99 -8.02
C GLY A 89 -1.27 -2.94 -7.16
N SER A 90 -1.52 -3.03 -5.87
CA SER A 90 -1.03 -2.17 -4.80
C SER A 90 -1.27 -2.86 -3.46
N HIS A 91 -1.88 -2.18 -2.47
CA HIS A 91 -2.19 -2.69 -1.14
C HIS A 91 -3.66 -2.44 -0.75
N LEU A 92 -4.14 -3.20 0.23
CA LEU A 92 -5.48 -3.02 0.82
C LEU A 92 -5.44 -2.49 2.26
N ASP A 93 -4.30 -2.60 2.94
CA ASP A 93 -4.14 -2.01 4.27
C ASP A 93 -4.15 -0.49 4.20
N THR A 94 -4.60 0.16 5.27
CA THR A 94 -4.69 1.61 5.39
C THR A 94 -4.00 2.08 6.66
N GLN A 95 -3.70 3.36 6.70
CA GLN A 95 -3.34 4.03 7.94
C GLN A 95 -4.52 4.07 8.94
N PRO A 96 -4.29 4.40 10.23
CA PRO A 96 -5.37 4.49 11.24
C PRO A 96 -6.50 5.47 10.88
N THR A 97 -6.16 6.53 10.14
CA THR A 97 -7.08 7.55 9.64
C THR A 97 -6.88 7.76 8.14
N GLY A 98 -6.78 6.64 7.40
CA GLY A 98 -6.46 6.62 5.98
C GLY A 98 -7.60 7.01 5.07
N GLY A 99 -7.26 7.27 3.81
CA GLY A 99 -8.22 7.47 2.72
C GLY A 99 -8.87 6.17 2.27
N ARG A 100 -9.97 6.28 1.52
CA ARG A 100 -10.70 5.12 0.96
C ARG A 100 -10.04 4.53 -0.27
N TYR A 101 -9.16 5.30 -0.93
CA TYR A 101 -8.66 5.00 -2.26
C TYR A 101 -7.17 4.66 -2.27
N ASP A 102 -6.48 4.98 -1.18
CA ASP A 102 -5.05 4.77 -1.00
C ASP A 102 -4.70 3.28 -1.09
N GLY A 103 -3.88 2.91 -2.06
CA GLY A 103 -3.58 1.53 -2.42
C GLY A 103 -4.77 0.75 -3.02
N VAL A 104 -5.96 0.92 -2.42
CA VAL A 104 -7.19 0.21 -2.80
C VAL A 104 -7.54 0.43 -4.28
N LEU A 105 -7.36 1.67 -4.79
CA LEU A 105 -7.58 1.97 -6.20
C LEU A 105 -6.68 1.12 -7.11
N GLY A 106 -5.41 0.93 -6.75
CA GLY A 106 -4.47 0.13 -7.53
C GLY A 106 -4.87 -1.34 -7.60
N VAL A 107 -5.29 -1.92 -6.47
CA VAL A 107 -5.74 -3.31 -6.41
C VAL A 107 -7.05 -3.52 -7.16
N LEU A 108 -8.05 -2.69 -6.91
CA LEU A 108 -9.38 -2.84 -7.52
C LEU A 108 -9.41 -2.38 -8.98
N GLY A 109 -8.60 -1.40 -9.34
CA GLY A 109 -8.37 -1.00 -10.74
C GLY A 109 -7.75 -2.14 -11.56
N ALA A 110 -6.76 -2.82 -11.00
CA ALA A 110 -6.17 -4.01 -11.61
C ALA A 110 -7.18 -5.15 -11.78
N LEU A 111 -8.02 -5.39 -10.77
CA LEU A 111 -9.11 -6.37 -10.87
C LEU A 111 -10.13 -5.97 -11.95
N GLU A 112 -10.45 -4.68 -12.05
CA GLU A 112 -11.38 -4.18 -13.07
C GLU A 112 -10.82 -4.34 -14.50
N VAL A 113 -9.50 -4.18 -14.68
CA VAL A 113 -8.85 -4.50 -15.96
C VAL A 113 -9.08 -5.97 -16.32
N VAL A 114 -8.89 -6.90 -15.39
CA VAL A 114 -9.13 -8.34 -15.61
C VAL A 114 -10.60 -8.60 -15.95
N ARG A 115 -11.53 -8.02 -15.21
CA ARG A 115 -12.97 -8.14 -15.48
C ARG A 115 -13.33 -7.62 -16.87
N THR A 116 -12.79 -6.49 -17.27
CA THR A 116 -12.99 -5.91 -18.60
C THR A 116 -12.45 -6.82 -19.71
N LEU A 117 -11.25 -7.36 -19.54
CA LEU A 117 -10.69 -8.32 -20.51
C LEU A 117 -11.57 -9.57 -20.63
N ASN A 118 -12.15 -10.05 -19.54
CA ASN A 118 -13.06 -11.19 -19.54
C ASN A 118 -14.38 -10.86 -20.26
N ASP A 119 -15.00 -9.71 -19.96
CA ASP A 119 -16.25 -9.26 -20.58
C ASP A 119 -16.11 -9.13 -22.11
N MET A 120 -14.95 -8.71 -22.57
CA MET A 120 -14.64 -8.52 -23.98
C MET A 120 -14.05 -9.77 -24.66
N GLY A 121 -13.87 -10.88 -23.93
CA GLY A 121 -13.28 -12.11 -24.45
C GLY A 121 -11.83 -11.96 -24.92
N VAL A 122 -11.11 -10.92 -24.44
CA VAL A 122 -9.72 -10.66 -24.83
C VAL A 122 -8.80 -11.65 -24.14
N LYS A 123 -8.02 -12.36 -24.92
CA LYS A 123 -6.94 -13.23 -24.42
C LYS A 123 -5.62 -12.47 -24.44
N THR A 124 -4.81 -12.68 -23.42
CA THR A 124 -3.49 -12.08 -23.32
C THR A 124 -2.41 -13.13 -23.46
N ARG A 125 -1.30 -12.81 -24.12
CA ARG A 125 -0.17 -13.73 -24.22
C ARG A 125 0.38 -14.07 -22.85
N HIS A 126 0.69 -13.06 -22.04
CA HIS A 126 1.19 -13.23 -20.69
C HIS A 126 0.05 -13.47 -19.71
N PRO A 127 0.24 -14.31 -18.67
CA PRO A 127 -0.64 -14.29 -17.51
C PRO A 127 -0.69 -12.89 -16.88
N ILE A 128 -1.83 -12.54 -16.31
CA ILE A 128 -2.00 -11.30 -15.54
C ILE A 128 -2.17 -11.66 -14.08
N VAL A 129 -1.43 -11.02 -13.20
CA VAL A 129 -1.53 -11.21 -11.75
C VAL A 129 -1.99 -9.91 -11.11
N VAL A 130 -3.10 -9.96 -10.38
CA VAL A 130 -3.52 -8.86 -9.50
C VAL A 130 -2.95 -9.14 -8.12
N THR A 131 -2.15 -8.19 -7.60
CA THR A 131 -1.48 -8.36 -6.31
C THR A 131 -2.01 -7.40 -5.25
N ASN A 132 -2.02 -7.88 -4.01
CA ASN A 132 -2.20 -7.10 -2.80
C ASN A 132 -0.97 -7.33 -1.91
N TRP A 133 -0.14 -6.30 -1.74
CA TRP A 133 1.02 -6.31 -0.86
C TRP A 133 0.59 -6.16 0.61
N THR A 134 1.17 -6.96 1.50
CA THR A 134 0.87 -6.94 2.92
C THR A 134 1.72 -5.91 3.64
N ASN A 135 1.11 -5.09 4.48
CA ASN A 135 1.78 -4.07 5.31
C ASN A 135 2.60 -3.09 4.45
N GLU A 136 1.97 -2.53 3.43
CA GLU A 136 2.61 -1.51 2.62
C GLU A 136 2.80 -0.22 3.43
N GLU A 137 1.78 0.21 4.16
CA GLU A 137 1.75 1.45 4.91
C GLU A 137 2.76 1.51 6.08
N GLY A 138 3.10 0.38 6.66
CA GLY A 138 3.98 0.34 7.84
C GLY A 138 3.41 0.99 9.09
N ALA A 139 2.18 1.46 9.05
CA ALA A 139 1.54 2.20 10.14
C ALA A 139 1.36 1.36 11.41
N ARG A 140 1.11 0.05 11.26
CA ARG A 140 1.02 -0.88 12.39
C ARG A 140 2.35 -1.56 12.68
N PHE A 141 3.03 -2.06 11.66
CA PHE A 141 4.32 -2.74 11.79
C PHE A 141 5.36 -2.04 10.91
N ALA A 142 6.17 -1.17 11.50
CA ALA A 142 7.26 -0.52 10.77
C ALA A 142 8.36 -1.53 10.37
N PRO A 143 9.00 -1.33 9.22
CA PRO A 143 8.86 -0.22 8.27
C PRO A 143 7.71 -0.40 7.27
N ALA A 144 7.41 0.65 6.51
CA ALA A 144 6.55 0.58 5.33
C ALA A 144 7.12 -0.40 4.28
N MET A 145 6.26 -0.87 3.36
CA MET A 145 6.61 -1.81 2.29
C MET A 145 7.27 -3.09 2.81
N LEU A 146 6.86 -3.57 4.01
CA LEU A 146 7.55 -4.65 4.72
C LEU A 146 7.54 -5.96 3.92
N ALA A 147 6.35 -6.44 3.52
CA ALA A 147 6.24 -7.74 2.85
C ALA A 147 6.71 -7.70 1.39
N SER A 148 6.51 -6.60 0.67
CA SER A 148 7.10 -6.40 -0.65
C SER A 148 8.63 -6.28 -0.57
N GLY A 149 9.17 -5.71 0.52
CA GLY A 149 10.59 -5.67 0.80
C GLY A 149 11.19 -7.06 1.00
N VAL A 150 10.46 -7.98 1.68
CA VAL A 150 10.87 -9.39 1.79
C VAL A 150 10.80 -10.07 0.41
N PHE A 151 9.72 -9.84 -0.35
CA PHE A 151 9.57 -10.37 -1.70
C PHE A 151 10.73 -9.95 -2.62
N ALA A 152 11.18 -8.71 -2.50
CA ALA A 152 12.31 -8.15 -3.27
C ALA A 152 13.69 -8.55 -2.72
N GLY A 153 13.76 -9.23 -1.57
CA GLY A 153 15.02 -9.63 -0.94
C GLY A 153 15.75 -8.51 -0.18
N ILE A 154 15.06 -7.39 0.11
CA ILE A 154 15.59 -6.27 0.91
C ILE A 154 15.59 -6.62 2.40
N HIS A 155 14.53 -7.29 2.86
CA HIS A 155 14.38 -7.75 4.23
C HIS A 155 14.35 -9.28 4.28
N THR A 156 14.79 -9.85 5.41
CA THR A 156 14.58 -11.27 5.68
C THR A 156 13.15 -11.52 6.18
N GLU A 157 12.62 -12.69 5.90
CA GLU A 157 11.30 -13.10 6.40
C GLU A 157 11.27 -13.12 7.94
N GLU A 158 12.35 -13.57 8.59
CA GLU A 158 12.50 -13.58 10.04
C GLU A 158 12.42 -12.16 10.62
N TYR A 159 13.17 -11.22 10.05
CA TYR A 159 13.10 -9.82 10.44
C TYR A 159 11.67 -9.28 10.36
N ALA A 160 11.01 -9.50 9.23
CA ALA A 160 9.66 -8.97 9.00
C ALA A 160 8.65 -9.60 9.97
N LYS A 161 8.68 -10.93 10.13
CA LYS A 161 7.76 -11.65 11.04
C LYS A 161 7.98 -11.31 12.51
N SER A 162 9.16 -10.84 12.89
CA SER A 162 9.48 -10.42 14.26
C SER A 162 9.02 -8.99 14.59
N ARG A 163 8.54 -8.20 13.63
CA ARG A 163 8.11 -6.81 13.88
C ARG A 163 6.96 -6.78 14.86
N LYS A 164 6.96 -5.76 15.72
CA LYS A 164 5.94 -5.54 16.74
C LYS A 164 5.22 -4.22 16.47
N ASP A 165 3.93 -4.22 16.75
CA ASP A 165 3.15 -2.98 16.82
C ASP A 165 3.31 -2.29 18.19
N LEU A 166 2.65 -1.14 18.35
CA LEU A 166 2.71 -0.35 19.59
C LEU A 166 2.10 -1.08 20.79
N ASP A 167 1.23 -2.06 20.58
CA ASP A 167 0.64 -2.91 21.62
C ASP A 167 1.49 -4.15 21.92
N GLY A 168 2.64 -4.31 21.24
CA GLY A 168 3.56 -5.44 21.38
C GLY A 168 3.14 -6.71 20.64
N LYS A 169 2.09 -6.67 19.80
CA LYS A 169 1.69 -7.80 18.97
C LYS A 169 2.71 -8.03 17.85
N VAL A 170 2.94 -9.30 17.53
CA VAL A 170 3.98 -9.72 16.58
C VAL A 170 3.36 -9.95 15.20
N PHE A 171 3.98 -9.43 14.14
CA PHE A 171 3.50 -9.54 12.76
C PHE A 171 3.19 -10.99 12.35
N GLY A 172 4.13 -11.92 12.59
CA GLY A 172 3.94 -13.32 12.21
C GLY A 172 2.77 -14.00 12.95
N GLU A 173 2.55 -13.64 14.23
CA GLU A 173 1.43 -14.16 15.01
C GLU A 173 0.09 -13.59 14.53
N GLU A 174 0.05 -12.30 14.25
CA GLU A 174 -1.16 -11.64 13.74
C GLU A 174 -1.52 -12.12 12.31
N LEU A 175 -0.53 -12.36 11.46
CA LEU A 175 -0.75 -12.96 10.13
C LEU A 175 -1.35 -14.36 10.23
N ALA A 176 -0.83 -15.18 11.16
CA ALA A 176 -1.39 -16.50 11.44
C ALA A 176 -2.80 -16.41 12.05
N ARG A 177 -3.02 -15.47 12.97
CA ARG A 177 -4.32 -15.25 13.64
C ARG A 177 -5.43 -14.95 12.65
N ILE A 178 -5.18 -14.12 11.64
CA ILE A 178 -6.18 -13.80 10.62
C ILE A 178 -6.27 -14.85 9.50
N GLY A 179 -5.44 -15.93 9.57
CA GLY A 179 -5.50 -17.06 8.65
C GLY A 179 -4.96 -16.77 7.24
N TRP A 180 -4.03 -15.83 7.10
CA TRP A 180 -3.48 -15.44 5.80
C TRP A 180 -2.00 -15.75 5.60
N VAL A 181 -1.43 -16.67 6.39
CA VAL A 181 -0.13 -17.28 6.08
C VAL A 181 -0.34 -18.21 4.88
N GLY A 182 0.30 -17.92 3.76
CA GLY A 182 0.26 -18.76 2.59
C GLY A 182 1.33 -19.85 2.59
N ASP A 183 1.27 -20.70 1.59
CA ASP A 183 2.19 -21.84 1.38
C ASP A 183 3.26 -21.55 0.31
N GLU A 184 3.12 -20.46 -0.44
CA GLU A 184 4.11 -20.07 -1.43
C GLU A 184 5.32 -19.43 -0.75
N LYS A 185 6.52 -19.83 -1.17
CA LYS A 185 7.75 -19.17 -0.69
C LYS A 185 7.79 -17.72 -1.17
N VAL A 186 7.92 -16.77 -0.25
CA VAL A 186 8.06 -15.35 -0.58
C VAL A 186 9.26 -15.12 -1.53
N GLY A 187 9.08 -14.27 -2.54
CA GLY A 187 10.11 -13.98 -3.56
C GLY A 187 10.34 -15.09 -4.60
N ALA A 188 9.60 -16.22 -4.54
CA ALA A 188 9.74 -17.28 -5.54
C ALA A 188 9.12 -16.91 -6.90
N ARG A 189 8.09 -16.08 -6.89
CA ARG A 189 7.41 -15.65 -8.12
C ARG A 189 8.30 -14.73 -8.94
N LYS A 190 8.28 -14.92 -10.25
CA LYS A 190 8.95 -14.05 -11.22
C LYS A 190 7.91 -13.21 -11.94
N MET A 191 8.29 -12.02 -12.37
CA MET A 191 7.40 -11.12 -13.11
C MET A 191 8.07 -10.60 -14.38
N HIS A 192 7.28 -10.35 -15.42
CA HIS A 192 7.72 -9.67 -16.63
C HIS A 192 7.78 -8.15 -16.40
N ALA A 193 6.72 -7.62 -15.83
CA ALA A 193 6.58 -6.20 -15.47
C ALA A 193 5.61 -6.07 -14.29
N MET A 194 5.70 -4.95 -13.58
CA MET A 194 4.76 -4.52 -12.55
C MET A 194 4.24 -3.14 -12.91
N LEU A 195 2.91 -2.96 -12.86
CA LEU A 195 2.23 -1.68 -13.00
C LEU A 195 1.42 -1.42 -11.73
N GLU A 196 1.51 -0.22 -11.24
CA GLU A 196 0.71 0.24 -10.11
C GLU A 196 0.01 1.54 -10.45
N LEU A 197 -1.31 1.54 -10.35
CA LEU A 197 -2.12 2.74 -10.39
C LEU A 197 -2.29 3.23 -8.96
N HIS A 198 -1.82 4.44 -8.67
CA HIS A 198 -1.91 5.01 -7.33
C HIS A 198 -2.48 6.43 -7.38
N ILE A 199 -3.20 6.84 -6.34
CA ILE A 199 -3.56 8.25 -6.16
C ILE A 199 -2.29 9.07 -5.89
N GLU A 200 -2.26 10.32 -6.31
CA GLU A 200 -1.09 11.19 -6.10
C GLU A 200 -0.82 11.47 -4.63
N GLN A 201 -1.84 11.54 -3.81
CA GLN A 201 -1.78 11.99 -2.40
C GLN A 201 -1.17 13.39 -2.26
N GLY A 202 -1.29 14.20 -3.29
CA GLY A 202 -0.70 15.54 -3.35
C GLY A 202 -1.41 16.43 -4.37
N PRO A 203 -1.06 17.73 -4.44
CA PRO A 203 -1.79 18.71 -5.24
C PRO A 203 -1.18 19.00 -6.62
N ILE A 204 -0.08 18.35 -7.03
CA ILE A 204 0.71 18.79 -8.19
C ILE A 204 0.00 18.50 -9.50
N LEU A 205 -0.59 17.30 -9.65
CA LEU A 205 -1.33 16.94 -10.87
C LEU A 205 -2.57 17.82 -11.01
N GLU A 206 -3.32 18.03 -9.93
CA GLU A 206 -4.50 18.90 -9.93
C GLU A 206 -4.10 20.35 -10.30
N ALA A 207 -3.06 20.89 -9.68
CA ALA A 207 -2.57 22.24 -9.96
C ALA A 207 -2.09 22.42 -11.41
N SER A 208 -1.59 21.34 -12.03
CA SER A 208 -1.15 21.34 -13.44
C SER A 208 -2.26 21.02 -14.43
N GLY A 209 -3.46 20.64 -13.96
CA GLY A 209 -4.58 20.17 -14.79
C GLY A 209 -4.34 18.79 -15.42
N ALA A 210 -3.38 18.02 -14.92
CA ALA A 210 -3.07 16.68 -15.39
C ALA A 210 -3.90 15.64 -14.65
N SER A 211 -4.48 14.68 -15.39
CA SER A 211 -5.23 13.56 -14.78
C SER A 211 -4.34 12.38 -14.43
N ILE A 212 -3.19 12.23 -15.08
CA ILE A 212 -2.25 11.12 -14.89
C ILE A 212 -0.83 11.65 -14.93
N GLY A 213 0.00 11.20 -14.00
CA GLY A 213 1.44 11.39 -13.99
C GLY A 213 2.17 10.05 -14.04
N VAL A 214 3.32 10.02 -14.70
CA VAL A 214 4.21 8.86 -14.68
C VAL A 214 5.28 9.09 -13.63
N VAL A 215 5.35 8.22 -12.62
CA VAL A 215 6.39 8.26 -11.59
C VAL A 215 7.71 7.87 -12.22
N THR A 216 8.69 8.77 -12.18
CA THR A 216 10.03 8.57 -12.77
C THR A 216 11.11 8.35 -11.71
N HIS A 217 10.86 8.76 -10.47
CA HIS A 217 11.82 8.66 -9.37
C HIS A 217 11.11 8.40 -8.05
N GLY A 218 11.79 7.73 -7.11
CA GLY A 218 11.41 7.64 -5.71
C GLY A 218 12.37 8.47 -4.85
N GLN A 219 11.85 9.11 -3.81
CA GLN A 219 12.66 9.82 -2.84
C GLN A 219 13.22 8.88 -1.79
N GLY A 220 14.44 9.17 -1.29
CA GLY A 220 14.93 8.55 -0.07
C GLY A 220 14.12 9.01 1.13
N LEU A 221 13.86 8.11 2.07
CA LEU A 221 12.98 8.33 3.22
C LEU A 221 13.71 7.96 4.51
N TRP A 222 13.55 8.82 5.54
CA TRP A 222 14.01 8.54 6.90
C TRP A 222 12.90 8.87 7.90
N TRP A 223 12.52 7.88 8.71
CA TRP A 223 11.67 8.06 9.86
C TRP A 223 12.54 8.06 11.11
N LEU A 224 12.43 9.11 11.89
CA LEU A 224 13.22 9.32 13.09
C LEU A 224 12.31 9.47 14.30
N GLU A 225 12.68 8.82 15.40
CA GLU A 225 12.13 9.06 16.71
C GLU A 225 13.14 9.87 17.53
N ILE A 226 12.69 10.96 18.14
CA ILE A 226 13.53 11.86 18.94
C ILE A 226 12.94 11.98 20.32
N THR A 227 13.67 11.50 21.34
CA THR A 227 13.28 11.68 22.73
C THR A 227 13.94 12.94 23.32
N LEU A 228 13.14 13.84 23.85
CA LEU A 228 13.59 15.04 24.53
C LEU A 228 13.33 14.93 26.04
N THR A 229 14.38 14.99 26.85
CA THR A 229 14.27 14.95 28.29
C THR A 229 14.37 16.36 28.87
N GLY A 230 13.31 16.80 29.51
CA GLY A 230 13.25 18.07 30.23
C GLY A 230 13.41 17.89 31.75
N LYS A 231 13.22 18.99 32.45
CA LYS A 231 13.17 19.03 33.94
C LYS A 231 11.98 19.87 34.36
N ASP A 232 11.20 19.32 35.30
CA ASP A 232 10.09 20.06 35.90
C ASP A 232 10.57 21.33 36.57
N ALA A 233 9.83 22.41 36.42
CA ALA A 233 10.17 23.71 36.95
C ALA A 233 8.90 24.50 37.33
N HIS A 234 8.91 25.12 38.48
CA HIS A 234 7.82 26.00 38.90
C HIS A 234 7.76 27.23 37.96
N THR A 235 6.56 27.54 37.49
CA THR A 235 6.35 28.56 36.46
C THR A 235 6.78 29.96 36.90
N GLY A 236 6.54 30.34 38.18
CA GLY A 236 6.79 31.68 38.68
C GLY A 236 8.15 31.85 39.36
N SER A 237 8.74 30.84 39.97
CA SER A 237 9.96 30.97 40.79
C SER A 237 11.24 30.44 40.15
N THR A 238 11.16 29.64 39.05
CA THR A 238 12.34 29.13 38.38
C THR A 238 12.79 30.11 37.29
N PRO A 239 13.98 30.73 37.39
CA PRO A 239 14.50 31.61 36.35
C PRO A 239 14.60 30.92 35.00
N MET A 240 14.41 31.65 33.90
CA MET A 240 14.38 31.14 32.53
C MET A 240 15.68 30.43 32.14
N ASN A 241 16.82 30.96 32.56
CA ASN A 241 18.15 30.37 32.28
C ASN A 241 18.47 29.11 33.08
N MET A 242 17.61 28.72 34.03
CA MET A 242 17.75 27.48 34.82
C MET A 242 16.77 26.40 34.41
N ARG A 243 15.96 26.63 33.38
CA ARG A 243 14.97 25.70 32.85
C ARG A 243 15.57 24.77 31.82
N VAL A 244 15.20 23.47 31.92
CA VAL A 244 15.43 22.49 30.86
C VAL A 244 14.07 22.19 30.23
N ASN A 245 13.71 22.92 29.18
CA ASN A 245 12.37 22.92 28.61
C ASN A 245 12.33 22.04 27.34
N ALA A 246 11.82 20.80 27.48
CA ALA A 246 11.66 19.86 26.38
C ALA A 246 10.69 20.39 25.31
N GLY A 247 9.61 21.07 25.70
CA GLY A 247 8.65 21.67 24.77
C GLY A 247 9.27 22.74 23.86
N LEU A 248 10.19 23.56 24.42
CA LEU A 248 10.95 24.51 23.59
C LEU A 248 11.92 23.78 22.64
N GLY A 249 12.53 22.69 23.10
CA GLY A 249 13.37 21.84 22.26
C GLY A 249 12.59 21.25 21.09
N MET A 250 11.41 20.71 21.32
CA MET A 250 10.48 20.21 20.30
C MET A 250 10.12 21.31 19.28
N ALA A 251 9.71 22.48 19.72
CA ALA A 251 9.35 23.59 18.85
C ALA A 251 10.51 23.98 17.91
N ARG A 252 11.73 24.05 18.43
CA ARG A 252 12.95 24.35 17.63
C ARG A 252 13.27 23.25 16.62
N ILE A 253 13.07 21.98 16.98
CA ILE A 253 13.27 20.86 16.05
C ILE A 253 12.24 20.94 14.92
N THR A 254 10.96 21.17 15.24
CA THR A 254 9.88 21.29 14.26
C THR A 254 10.17 22.41 13.25
N GLU A 255 10.57 23.59 13.75
CA GLU A 255 10.97 24.71 12.88
C GLU A 255 12.19 24.34 12.02
N ARG A 256 13.18 23.68 12.62
CA ARG A 256 14.40 23.29 11.88
C ARG A 256 14.13 22.26 10.79
N VAL A 257 13.27 21.28 11.02
CA VAL A 257 12.82 20.31 9.99
C VAL A 257 12.20 21.05 8.81
N HIS A 258 11.30 22.02 9.06
CA HIS A 258 10.71 22.86 8.02
C HIS A 258 11.78 23.65 7.23
N GLN A 259 12.69 24.33 7.92
CA GLN A 259 13.75 25.11 7.28
C GLN A 259 14.67 24.26 6.41
N ILE A 260 15.03 23.04 6.85
CA ILE A 260 15.84 22.11 6.08
C ILE A 260 15.09 21.70 4.80
N ALA A 261 13.83 21.28 4.91
CA ALA A 261 13.02 20.92 3.75
C ALA A 261 12.91 22.09 2.74
N MET A 262 12.66 23.31 3.23
CA MET A 262 12.58 24.50 2.39
C MET A 262 13.91 24.85 1.72
N SER A 263 15.05 24.59 2.35
CA SER A 263 16.37 24.86 1.75
C SER A 263 16.77 23.91 0.63
N HIS A 264 16.03 22.81 0.43
CA HIS A 264 16.30 21.78 -0.58
C HIS A 264 15.14 21.60 -1.58
N GLN A 265 14.31 22.65 -1.74
CA GLN A 265 13.23 22.65 -2.73
C GLN A 265 13.78 22.55 -4.17
N PRO A 266 13.05 21.95 -5.13
CA PRO A 266 11.67 21.41 -4.99
C PRO A 266 11.61 19.94 -4.52
N ASN A 267 12.74 19.30 -4.24
CA ASN A 267 12.79 17.83 -4.13
C ASN A 267 12.77 17.30 -2.68
N ALA A 268 12.84 18.18 -1.68
CA ALA A 268 12.80 17.77 -0.29
C ALA A 268 11.45 18.08 0.37
N VAL A 269 10.98 17.14 1.18
CA VAL A 269 9.84 17.29 2.06
C VAL A 269 10.23 16.87 3.48
N GLY A 270 9.56 17.41 4.48
CA GLY A 270 9.80 17.05 5.88
C GLY A 270 8.65 17.49 6.76
N ALA A 271 8.29 16.64 7.70
CA ALA A 271 7.23 16.90 8.67
C ALA A 271 7.55 16.26 10.02
N VAL A 272 6.96 16.82 11.08
CA VAL A 272 6.82 16.18 12.38
C VAL A 272 5.40 15.64 12.44
N GLY A 273 5.24 14.33 12.33
CA GLY A 273 3.94 13.69 12.20
C GLY A 273 3.29 13.34 13.54
N GLN A 274 4.08 13.21 14.60
CA GLN A 274 3.59 12.87 15.93
C GLN A 274 4.43 13.56 17.01
N VAL A 275 3.77 14.03 18.09
CA VAL A 275 4.38 14.64 19.27
C VAL A 275 3.76 14.09 20.54
#